data_2f9e2d9d85bae0bf01b042a84540d9d6
#
_entry.id   2f9e2d9d85bae0bf01b042a84540d9d6
#
_cell.length_a   1.000
_cell.length_b   1.000
_cell.length_c   1.000
_cell.angle_alpha   90.00
_cell.angle_beta   90.00
_cell.angle_gamma   90.00
#
_symmetry.space_group_name_H-M   'P 1'
#
loop_
_entity.id
_entity.type
_entity.pdbx_description
1 polymer ?
#
loop_
_entity_poly.entity_id
_entity_poly.type
_entity_poly.pdbx_seq_one_letter_code
_entity_poly.pdbx_strand_id
1 'polypeptide(L)'
;LSRSFGNHRVAEISIERIDAELPQTQCGKCGHPGCRPYAEGIAAGEAINKCPPGGEATMARLAELTGQARQPLAEPAQSPKVAYIREAECIGCTKCIQACPVDAILGAAKQMHTVIESECTGCELCIAPCPVDCIDILPHPEWVAARTQAQQDAYLDKRAELGRQRYEARHQRLARQAEEKRRKREQRQAAAAAKVKRESASAQSTQRDDTASVDTTSLKATRATLVAGLKRVERQRQRGDLDADASRALDERAETLTARLTDIDRQLGDTQAPRAETTATHHRRMAVKAAEQALRKARQQVTHAQRHGDATSLEAAHGQVDEAQRMLDAARAAFDSPSST
;
A
#
# COMPACT_ATOMS: atom_id res chain seq x y z
N LEU A 1 -8.66 -21.78 67.74
CA LEU A 1 -7.78 -20.68 67.33
C LEU A 1 -7.65 -20.67 65.79
N SER A 2 -8.68 -20.12 65.11
CA SER A 2 -8.67 -19.89 63.67
C SER A 2 -7.85 -18.67 63.34
N ARG A 3 -6.69 -18.84 62.69
CA ARG A 3 -5.92 -17.73 62.14
C ARG A 3 -6.55 -17.36 60.78
N SER A 4 -7.24 -16.21 60.82
CA SER A 4 -7.69 -15.52 59.61
C SER A 4 -6.45 -15.06 58.83
N PHE A 5 -6.16 -15.71 57.68
CA PHE A 5 -5.21 -15.18 56.71
C PHE A 5 -5.84 -13.96 56.05
N GLY A 6 -5.29 -12.80 56.39
CA GLY A 6 -5.68 -11.54 55.78
C GLY A 6 -5.52 -11.60 54.25
N ASN A 7 -6.62 -11.41 53.59
CA ASN A 7 -6.69 -11.25 52.15
C ASN A 7 -6.04 -9.89 51.81
N HIS A 8 -4.71 -9.86 51.63
CA HIS A 8 -4.04 -8.72 51.00
C HIS A 8 -4.57 -8.65 49.56
N ARG A 9 -5.54 -7.77 49.32
CA ARG A 9 -5.83 -7.28 47.96
C ARG A 9 -4.51 -6.79 47.39
N VAL A 10 -3.91 -7.57 46.51
CA VAL A 10 -2.91 -7.08 45.58
C VAL A 10 -3.63 -6.01 44.81
N ALA A 11 -3.29 -4.74 45.04
CA ALA A 11 -3.83 -3.65 44.25
C ALA A 11 -3.61 -4.01 42.77
N GLU A 12 -4.68 -4.03 42.00
CA GLU A 12 -4.62 -4.37 40.58
C GLU A 12 -3.59 -3.44 39.94
N ILE A 13 -2.43 -4.00 39.57
CA ILE A 13 -1.30 -3.23 39.06
C ILE A 13 -1.71 -2.77 37.64
N SER A 14 -1.87 -1.45 37.48
CA SER A 14 -2.32 -0.93 36.20
C SER A 14 -1.26 -1.11 35.09
N ILE A 15 -1.71 -1.47 33.92
CA ILE A 15 -0.87 -1.61 32.71
C ILE A 15 -0.09 -0.31 32.46
N GLU A 16 -0.72 0.84 32.73
CA GLU A 16 -0.11 2.17 32.56
C GLU A 16 1.12 2.36 33.46
N ARG A 17 1.10 1.86 34.69
CA ARG A 17 2.24 1.92 35.60
C ARG A 17 3.38 1.02 35.11
N ILE A 18 3.07 -0.18 34.63
CA ILE A 18 4.08 -1.08 34.06
C ILE A 18 4.67 -0.47 32.79
N ASP A 19 3.83 0.06 31.90
CA ASP A 19 4.26 0.70 30.66
C ASP A 19 5.15 1.94 30.92
N ALA A 20 4.88 2.69 32.02
CA ALA A 20 5.69 3.84 32.41
C ALA A 20 7.13 3.47 32.75
N GLU A 21 7.38 2.26 33.30
CA GLU A 21 8.72 1.78 33.61
C GLU A 21 9.50 1.26 32.39
N LEU A 22 8.85 1.05 31.26
CA LEU A 22 9.50 0.53 30.06
C LEU A 22 10.21 1.64 29.27
N PRO A 23 11.34 1.33 28.58
CA PRO A 23 12.20 2.32 27.92
C PRO A 23 11.61 2.92 26.65
N GLN A 24 10.42 2.53 26.26
CA GLN A 24 9.65 3.03 25.09
C GLN A 24 10.42 2.99 23.74
N THR A 25 11.36 2.05 23.63
CA THR A 25 12.14 1.84 22.39
C THR A 25 11.29 1.30 21.26
N GLN A 26 10.17 0.61 21.54
CA GLN A 26 9.24 0.01 20.59
C GLN A 26 9.92 -1.00 19.64
N CYS A 27 10.95 -1.70 20.12
CA CYS A 27 11.86 -2.51 19.29
C CYS A 27 11.38 -3.93 18.98
N GLY A 28 10.41 -4.44 19.73
CA GLY A 28 9.91 -5.81 19.54
C GLY A 28 10.83 -6.93 20.07
N LYS A 29 12.00 -6.63 20.65
CA LYS A 29 12.98 -7.65 21.08
C LYS A 29 12.47 -8.55 22.22
N CYS A 30 11.51 -8.10 23.01
CA CYS A 30 10.83 -8.90 24.04
C CYS A 30 9.77 -9.88 23.46
N GLY A 31 9.62 -9.93 22.12
CA GLY A 31 8.60 -10.75 21.47
C GLY A 31 7.23 -10.06 21.30
N HIS A 32 7.07 -8.83 21.76
CA HIS A 32 5.85 -8.05 21.62
C HIS A 32 6.00 -6.94 20.56
N PRO A 33 4.93 -6.51 19.89
CA PRO A 33 5.02 -5.50 18.82
C PRO A 33 5.26 -4.07 19.32
N GLY A 34 5.48 -3.88 20.64
CA GLY A 34 5.75 -2.60 21.30
C GLY A 34 5.80 -2.73 22.80
N CYS A 35 6.07 -1.62 23.50
CA CYS A 35 6.22 -1.63 24.97
C CYS A 35 4.89 -1.87 25.69
N ARG A 36 3.79 -1.23 25.27
CA ARG A 36 2.47 -1.43 25.87
C ARG A 36 1.97 -2.89 25.83
N PRO A 37 2.03 -3.62 24.70
CA PRO A 37 1.70 -5.04 24.67
C PRO A 37 2.55 -5.90 25.61
N TYR A 38 3.82 -5.55 25.81
CA TYR A 38 4.64 -6.22 26.83
C TYR A 38 4.18 -5.89 28.25
N ALA A 39 3.81 -4.63 28.53
CA ALA A 39 3.22 -4.24 29.82
C ALA A 39 1.91 -4.99 30.10
N GLU A 40 1.07 -5.21 29.09
CA GLU A 40 -0.14 -6.04 29.17
C GLU A 40 0.19 -7.51 29.48
N GLY A 41 1.23 -8.06 28.86
CA GLY A 41 1.76 -9.39 29.15
C GLY A 41 2.24 -9.52 30.60
N ILE A 42 3.01 -8.53 31.08
CA ILE A 42 3.50 -8.50 32.47
C ILE A 42 2.32 -8.42 33.46
N ALA A 43 1.31 -7.59 33.19
CA ALA A 43 0.10 -7.51 34.00
C ALA A 43 -0.65 -8.86 34.05
N ALA A 44 -0.58 -9.64 32.97
CA ALA A 44 -1.13 -10.99 32.90
C ALA A 44 -0.22 -12.08 33.53
N GLY A 45 0.92 -11.71 34.09
CA GLY A 45 1.84 -12.66 34.78
C GLY A 45 3.05 -13.07 33.93
N GLU A 46 3.30 -12.44 32.79
CA GLU A 46 4.48 -12.70 31.96
C GLU A 46 5.78 -12.26 32.70
N ALA A 47 6.90 -12.90 32.35
CA ALA A 47 8.20 -12.61 32.97
C ALA A 47 8.70 -11.18 32.65
N ILE A 48 9.27 -10.51 33.68
CA ILE A 48 9.72 -9.10 33.62
C ILE A 48 11.12 -8.91 33.03
N ASN A 49 11.83 -9.98 32.69
CA ASN A 49 13.26 -9.99 32.30
C ASN A 49 13.51 -9.95 30.77
N LYS A 50 12.48 -9.72 29.94
CA LYS A 50 12.59 -9.85 28.48
C LYS A 50 12.98 -8.56 27.74
N CYS A 51 13.22 -7.45 28.43
CA CYS A 51 13.49 -6.16 27.79
C CYS A 51 14.99 -5.83 27.74
N PRO A 52 15.71 -6.06 26.59
CA PRO A 52 17.15 -5.75 26.51
C PRO A 52 17.47 -4.25 26.60
N PRO A 53 16.71 -3.31 25.96
CA PRO A 53 16.97 -1.88 26.12
C PRO A 53 16.68 -1.34 27.52
N GLY A 54 15.79 -1.99 28.28
CA GLY A 54 15.52 -1.62 29.68
C GLY A 54 16.58 -2.12 30.64
N GLY A 55 17.22 -3.22 30.28
CA GLY A 55 18.26 -3.83 31.10
C GLY A 55 17.84 -4.20 32.53
N GLU A 56 18.82 -4.38 33.41
CA GLU A 56 18.59 -4.76 34.80
C GLU A 56 17.85 -3.67 35.59
N ALA A 57 18.09 -2.41 35.30
CA ALA A 57 17.44 -1.30 35.99
C ALA A 57 15.91 -1.31 35.79
N THR A 58 15.45 -1.48 34.57
CA THR A 58 14.00 -1.62 34.28
C THR A 58 13.44 -2.89 34.91
N MET A 59 14.13 -4.02 34.79
CA MET A 59 13.70 -5.27 35.43
C MET A 59 13.58 -5.13 36.96
N ALA A 60 14.51 -4.42 37.57
CA ALA A 60 14.45 -4.17 39.04
C ALA A 60 13.21 -3.33 39.41
N ARG A 61 12.91 -2.24 38.68
CA ARG A 61 11.71 -1.43 38.92
C ARG A 61 10.42 -2.23 38.69
N LEU A 62 10.39 -3.04 37.63
CA LEU A 62 9.26 -3.94 37.37
C LEU A 62 9.09 -4.98 38.48
N ALA A 63 10.18 -5.53 39.05
CA ALA A 63 10.13 -6.46 40.17
C ALA A 63 9.52 -5.80 41.41
N GLU A 64 9.90 -4.56 41.73
CA GLU A 64 9.34 -3.79 42.85
C GLU A 64 7.84 -3.48 42.61
N LEU A 65 7.46 -3.15 41.36
CA LEU A 65 6.09 -2.82 41.01
C LEU A 65 5.17 -4.06 41.03
N THR A 66 5.63 -5.20 40.50
CA THR A 66 4.81 -6.39 40.29
C THR A 66 4.93 -7.42 41.41
N GLY A 67 5.95 -7.31 42.28
CA GLY A 67 6.27 -8.32 43.27
C GLY A 67 6.89 -9.60 42.70
N GLN A 68 7.20 -9.65 41.40
CA GLN A 68 7.89 -10.78 40.80
C GLN A 68 9.37 -10.82 41.26
N ALA A 69 9.91 -12.01 41.37
CA ALA A 69 11.33 -12.18 41.67
C ALA A 69 12.21 -11.69 40.53
N ARG A 70 13.33 -11.04 40.87
CA ARG A 70 14.36 -10.68 39.88
C ARG A 70 14.95 -11.94 39.28
N GLN A 71 15.13 -11.95 37.98
CA GLN A 71 15.71 -13.04 37.18
C GLN A 71 16.83 -12.52 36.29
N PRO A 72 17.78 -13.35 35.86
CA PRO A 72 18.71 -12.95 34.80
C PRO A 72 17.95 -12.46 33.57
N LEU A 73 18.46 -11.43 32.89
CA LEU A 73 17.87 -10.96 31.64
C LEU A 73 17.84 -12.11 30.64
N ALA A 74 16.75 -12.23 29.88
CA ALA A 74 16.60 -13.23 28.82
C ALA A 74 17.59 -12.99 27.65
N GLU A 75 17.88 -11.72 27.39
CA GLU A 75 18.84 -11.26 26.40
C GLU A 75 19.77 -10.22 27.04
N PRO A 76 21.02 -10.08 26.57
CA PRO A 76 21.97 -9.08 27.10
C PRO A 76 21.43 -7.66 27.03
N ALA A 77 21.69 -6.87 28.08
CA ALA A 77 21.31 -5.45 28.11
C ALA A 77 21.93 -4.67 26.93
N GLN A 78 21.18 -3.73 26.40
CA GLN A 78 21.60 -2.92 25.26
C GLN A 78 21.68 -1.45 25.62
N SER A 79 22.84 -0.84 25.35
CA SER A 79 23.01 0.60 25.47
C SER A 79 22.16 1.37 24.46
N PRO A 80 21.79 2.62 24.75
CA PRO A 80 21.09 3.49 23.82
C PRO A 80 21.85 3.70 22.51
N LYS A 81 21.14 3.52 21.39
CA LYS A 81 21.65 3.59 20.04
C LYS A 81 20.85 4.56 19.19
N VAL A 82 21.41 4.95 18.06
CA VAL A 82 20.76 5.75 17.01
C VAL A 82 21.05 5.14 15.66
N ALA A 83 20.08 5.17 14.75
CA ALA A 83 20.30 4.79 13.36
C ALA A 83 20.95 5.95 12.61
N TYR A 84 21.89 5.62 11.72
CA TYR A 84 22.54 6.54 10.81
C TYR A 84 22.35 6.04 9.37
N ILE A 85 21.88 6.89 8.47
CA ILE A 85 21.69 6.54 7.06
C ILE A 85 22.86 7.11 6.25
N ARG A 86 23.58 6.27 5.53
CA ARG A 86 24.57 6.70 4.55
C ARG A 86 23.84 7.27 3.33
N GLU A 87 23.66 8.59 3.32
CA GLU A 87 22.80 9.28 2.36
C GLU A 87 23.22 9.06 0.90
N ALA A 88 24.53 8.95 0.64
CA ALA A 88 25.07 8.69 -0.69
C ALA A 88 24.65 7.32 -1.28
N GLU A 89 24.34 6.35 -0.43
CA GLU A 89 23.90 5.01 -0.82
C GLU A 89 22.36 4.86 -0.81
N CYS A 90 21.65 5.84 -0.26
CA CYS A 90 20.21 5.80 -0.09
C CYS A 90 19.47 5.99 -1.42
N ILE A 91 18.71 5.00 -1.85
CA ILE A 91 17.92 5.04 -3.09
C ILE A 91 16.51 5.64 -2.94
N GLY A 92 16.14 6.14 -1.78
CA GLY A 92 14.83 6.76 -1.55
C GLY A 92 13.64 5.80 -1.63
N CYS A 93 13.80 4.54 -1.20
CA CYS A 93 12.75 3.51 -1.29
C CYS A 93 11.61 3.65 -0.27
N THR A 94 11.73 4.51 0.73
CA THR A 94 10.78 4.80 1.83
C THR A 94 10.49 3.65 2.80
N LYS A 95 11.09 2.49 2.66
CA LYS A 95 10.81 1.32 3.51
C LYS A 95 11.20 1.55 4.97
N CYS A 96 12.32 2.22 5.24
CA CYS A 96 12.77 2.59 6.59
C CYS A 96 11.81 3.57 7.27
N ILE A 97 11.22 4.53 6.52
CA ILE A 97 10.21 5.47 7.03
C ILE A 97 8.96 4.70 7.48
N GLN A 98 8.52 3.72 6.67
CA GLN A 98 7.35 2.90 6.99
C GLN A 98 7.57 2.02 8.22
N ALA A 99 8.78 1.51 8.39
CA ALA A 99 9.16 0.65 9.51
C ALA A 99 9.39 1.41 10.82
N CYS A 100 9.71 2.72 10.76
CA CYS A 100 10.04 3.51 11.95
C CYS A 100 8.81 3.67 12.85
N PRO A 101 8.82 3.19 14.12
CA PRO A 101 7.66 3.24 15.00
C PRO A 101 7.40 4.64 15.57
N VAL A 102 8.35 5.57 15.44
CA VAL A 102 8.30 6.91 16.04
C VAL A 102 8.45 8.04 15.02
N ASP A 103 8.36 7.73 13.71
CA ASP A 103 8.52 8.70 12.61
C ASP A 103 9.82 9.54 12.69
N ALA A 104 10.91 8.94 13.16
CA ALA A 104 12.21 9.61 13.31
C ALA A 104 13.03 9.66 12.00
N ILE A 105 12.47 9.25 10.86
CA ILE A 105 13.17 9.24 9.58
C ILE A 105 12.45 10.17 8.60
N LEU A 106 13.18 11.17 8.11
CA LEU A 106 12.72 12.10 7.07
C LEU A 106 13.13 11.64 5.69
N GLY A 107 12.35 12.01 4.68
CA GLY A 107 12.62 11.74 3.28
C GLY A 107 11.36 11.53 2.46
N ALA A 108 11.55 11.22 1.18
CA ALA A 108 10.45 10.96 0.25
C ALA A 108 10.85 9.88 -0.77
N ALA A 109 9.87 9.39 -1.54
CA ALA A 109 10.14 8.47 -2.64
C ALA A 109 11.12 9.08 -3.66
N LYS A 110 12.19 8.34 -3.98
CA LYS A 110 13.29 8.73 -4.88
C LYS A 110 14.13 9.93 -4.38
N GLN A 111 14.08 10.23 -3.08
CA GLN A 111 14.95 11.19 -2.43
C GLN A 111 15.63 10.50 -1.26
N MET A 112 16.86 10.93 -0.93
CA MET A 112 17.58 10.39 0.21
C MET A 112 16.81 10.57 1.51
N HIS A 113 17.06 9.67 2.45
CA HIS A 113 16.47 9.72 3.77
C HIS A 113 17.53 10.10 4.80
N THR A 114 17.10 10.78 5.87
CA THR A 114 17.93 11.09 7.02
C THR A 114 17.22 10.79 8.32
N VAL A 115 17.96 10.58 9.40
CA VAL A 115 17.43 10.28 10.72
C VAL A 115 17.46 11.53 11.59
N ILE A 116 16.37 11.81 12.30
CA ILE A 116 16.34 12.81 13.36
C ILE A 116 16.86 12.12 14.63
N GLU A 117 18.13 12.34 14.94
CA GLU A 117 18.84 11.63 16.02
C GLU A 117 18.11 11.74 17.37
N SER A 118 17.67 12.95 17.75
CA SER A 118 16.98 13.19 19.01
C SER A 118 15.65 12.45 19.15
N GLU A 119 15.05 12.02 18.05
CA GLU A 119 13.77 11.33 17.99
C GLU A 119 13.91 9.82 17.78
N CYS A 120 15.10 9.38 17.40
CA CYS A 120 15.37 7.97 17.14
C CYS A 120 15.46 7.17 18.44
N THR A 121 14.62 6.14 18.57
CA THR A 121 14.64 5.24 19.73
C THR A 121 15.67 4.10 19.62
N GLY A 122 16.42 3.99 18.52
CA GLY A 122 17.41 2.92 18.31
C GLY A 122 16.80 1.52 18.24
N CYS A 123 15.56 1.41 17.78
CA CYS A 123 14.83 0.15 17.73
C CYS A 123 15.33 -0.85 16.68
N GLU A 124 16.18 -0.40 15.72
CA GLU A 124 16.77 -1.20 14.64
C GLU A 124 15.77 -1.72 13.59
N LEU A 125 14.47 -1.41 13.71
CA LEU A 125 13.43 -1.91 12.77
C LEU A 125 13.57 -1.38 11.35
N CYS A 126 14.36 -0.31 11.14
CA CYS A 126 14.62 0.25 9.82
C CYS A 126 15.68 -0.52 9.00
N ILE A 127 16.50 -1.39 9.64
CA ILE A 127 17.62 -2.10 9.00
C ILE A 127 17.09 -3.16 8.04
N ALA A 128 16.34 -4.14 8.55
CA ALA A 128 15.88 -5.29 7.78
C ALA A 128 15.13 -4.95 6.48
N PRO A 129 14.28 -3.91 6.41
CA PRO A 129 13.59 -3.55 5.18
C PRO A 129 14.45 -2.76 4.18
N CYS A 130 15.68 -2.33 4.54
CA CYS A 130 16.55 -1.57 3.65
C CYS A 130 17.13 -2.48 2.54
N PRO A 131 16.82 -2.27 1.26
CA PRO A 131 17.27 -3.18 0.20
C PRO A 131 18.74 -2.97 -0.22
N VAL A 132 19.37 -1.88 0.22
CA VAL A 132 20.75 -1.51 -0.12
C VAL A 132 21.65 -1.46 1.12
N ASP A 133 21.12 -1.87 2.27
CA ASP A 133 21.86 -1.97 3.54
C ASP A 133 22.67 -0.69 3.90
N CYS A 134 22.08 0.49 3.68
CA CYS A 134 22.72 1.77 3.90
C CYS A 134 22.47 2.36 5.31
N ILE A 135 22.09 1.53 6.30
CA ILE A 135 21.72 2.00 7.65
C ILE A 135 22.66 1.38 8.69
N ASP A 136 23.45 2.21 9.33
CA ASP A 136 24.32 1.84 10.44
C ASP A 136 23.65 2.12 11.78
N ILE A 137 24.07 1.42 12.82
CA ILE A 137 23.64 1.66 14.20
C ILE A 137 24.86 2.12 15.01
N LEU A 138 24.73 3.32 15.54
CA LEU A 138 25.79 3.97 16.31
C LEU A 138 25.35 4.16 17.76
N PRO A 139 26.29 4.26 18.72
CA PRO A 139 25.96 4.73 20.07
C PRO A 139 25.31 6.11 20.00
N HIS A 140 24.27 6.34 20.83
CA HIS A 140 23.58 7.64 20.81
C HIS A 140 24.50 8.74 21.39
N PRO A 141 24.71 9.89 20.69
CA PRO A 141 25.65 10.92 21.14
C PRO A 141 25.37 11.50 22.52
N GLU A 142 24.10 11.78 22.86
CA GLU A 142 23.73 12.27 24.20
C GLU A 142 24.02 11.24 25.29
N TRP A 143 23.85 9.95 25.00
CA TRP A 143 24.20 8.89 25.93
C TRP A 143 25.70 8.81 26.19
N VAL A 144 26.50 8.90 25.13
CA VAL A 144 27.96 8.89 25.23
C VAL A 144 28.48 10.11 25.99
N ALA A 145 27.79 11.26 25.86
CA ALA A 145 28.11 12.50 26.56
C ALA A 145 27.74 12.47 28.05
N ALA A 146 26.77 11.64 28.45
CA ALA A 146 26.32 11.52 29.85
C ALA A 146 27.41 10.83 30.70
N ARG A 147 28.06 11.59 31.60
CA ARG A 147 29.18 11.13 32.42
C ARG A 147 28.79 10.67 33.84
N THR A 148 27.61 11.04 34.32
CA THR A 148 27.12 10.67 35.63
C THR A 148 25.85 9.85 35.53
N GLN A 149 25.56 9.03 36.54
CA GLN A 149 24.33 8.25 36.60
C GLN A 149 23.09 9.16 36.47
N ALA A 150 23.06 10.28 37.15
CA ALA A 150 21.96 11.22 37.08
C ALA A 150 21.72 11.78 35.64
N GLN A 151 22.80 12.01 34.89
CA GLN A 151 22.67 12.42 33.46
C GLN A 151 22.16 11.29 32.59
N GLN A 152 22.59 10.06 32.85
CA GLN A 152 22.12 8.86 32.18
C GLN A 152 20.65 8.60 32.45
N ASP A 153 20.22 8.69 33.66
CA ASP A 153 18.82 8.51 34.06
C ASP A 153 17.94 9.59 33.45
N ALA A 154 18.33 10.86 33.51
CA ALA A 154 17.60 11.98 32.88
C ALA A 154 17.49 11.82 31.35
N TYR A 155 18.55 11.30 30.71
CA TYR A 155 18.52 11.00 29.29
C TYR A 155 17.52 9.87 28.97
N LEU A 156 17.53 8.78 29.74
CA LEU A 156 16.63 7.64 29.54
C LEU A 156 15.16 8.05 29.75
N ASP A 157 14.87 8.84 30.76
CA ASP A 157 13.52 9.34 31.06
C ASP A 157 13.01 10.25 29.92
N LYS A 158 13.81 11.23 29.50
CA LYS A 158 13.52 12.12 28.36
C LYS A 158 13.23 11.31 27.10
N ARG A 159 14.07 10.32 26.82
CA ARG A 159 13.96 9.48 25.63
C ARG A 159 12.72 8.58 25.68
N ALA A 160 12.41 8.00 26.83
CA ALA A 160 11.23 7.17 27.00
C ALA A 160 9.95 7.98 26.80
N GLU A 161 9.88 9.17 27.40
CA GLU A 161 8.72 10.06 27.25
C GLU A 161 8.53 10.49 25.79
N LEU A 162 9.59 10.96 25.11
CA LEU A 162 9.54 11.33 23.70
C LEU A 162 9.15 10.14 22.80
N GLY A 163 9.74 8.97 23.07
CA GLY A 163 9.45 7.74 22.33
C GLY A 163 7.98 7.33 22.44
N ARG A 164 7.39 7.42 23.64
CA ARG A 164 5.97 7.16 23.89
C ARG A 164 5.10 8.13 23.12
N GLN A 165 5.31 9.43 23.29
CA GLN A 165 4.51 10.49 22.64
C GLN A 165 4.50 10.32 21.11
N ARG A 166 5.66 10.09 20.50
CA ARG A 166 5.78 9.94 19.06
C ARG A 166 5.15 8.65 18.55
N TYR A 167 5.31 7.55 19.28
CA TYR A 167 4.66 6.29 18.96
C TYR A 167 3.14 6.42 18.96
N GLU A 168 2.56 7.03 19.98
CA GLU A 168 1.13 7.27 20.09
C GLU A 168 0.63 8.21 18.99
N ALA A 169 1.33 9.30 18.73
CA ALA A 169 1.00 10.26 17.67
C ALA A 169 0.99 9.57 16.28
N ARG A 170 1.99 8.71 16.02
CA ARG A 170 2.05 7.92 14.80
C ARG A 170 0.86 6.97 14.68
N HIS A 171 0.55 6.22 15.73
CA HIS A 171 -0.60 5.31 15.75
C HIS A 171 -1.92 6.04 15.50
N GLN A 172 -2.15 7.15 16.16
CA GLN A 172 -3.33 7.98 15.94
C GLN A 172 -3.41 8.51 14.50
N ARG A 173 -2.28 8.97 13.94
CA ARG A 173 -2.20 9.42 12.55
C ARG A 173 -2.54 8.29 11.58
N LEU A 174 -1.97 7.10 11.77
CA LEU A 174 -2.24 5.94 10.92
C LEU A 174 -3.70 5.48 11.02
N ALA A 175 -4.28 5.48 12.22
CA ALA A 175 -5.69 5.16 12.43
C ALA A 175 -6.61 6.15 11.70
N ARG A 176 -6.36 7.46 11.82
CA ARG A 176 -7.11 8.49 11.07
C ARG A 176 -7.00 8.30 9.55
N GLN A 177 -5.80 8.01 9.05
CA GLN A 177 -5.59 7.75 7.60
C GLN A 177 -6.32 6.49 7.13
N ALA A 178 -6.31 5.42 7.93
CA ALA A 178 -7.01 4.19 7.61
C ALA A 178 -8.54 4.41 7.56
N GLU A 179 -9.08 5.14 8.52
CA GLU A 179 -10.49 5.50 8.57
C GLU A 179 -10.91 6.39 7.39
N GLU A 180 -10.10 7.39 7.05
CA GLU A 180 -10.35 8.25 5.88
C GLU A 180 -10.34 7.45 4.57
N LYS A 181 -9.39 6.53 4.41
CA LYS A 181 -9.33 5.62 3.26
C LYS A 181 -10.58 4.73 3.19
N ARG A 182 -11.01 4.18 4.35
CA ARG A 182 -12.24 3.38 4.45
C ARG A 182 -13.44 4.20 4.02
N ARG A 183 -13.63 5.39 4.59
CA ARG A 183 -14.74 6.31 4.25
C ARG A 183 -14.75 6.69 2.76
N LYS A 184 -13.59 7.01 2.18
CA LYS A 184 -13.48 7.29 0.73
C LYS A 184 -13.84 6.08 -0.12
N ARG A 185 -13.48 4.87 0.32
CA ARG A 185 -13.83 3.61 -0.37
C ARG A 185 -15.34 3.36 -0.30
N GLU A 186 -15.96 3.52 0.86
CA GLU A 186 -17.40 3.38 1.06
C GLU A 186 -18.19 4.40 0.23
N GLN A 187 -17.77 5.67 0.21
CA GLN A 187 -18.37 6.71 -0.63
C GLN A 187 -18.30 6.37 -2.13
N ARG A 188 -17.16 5.88 -2.60
CA ARG A 188 -17.00 5.43 -4.00
C ARG A 188 -17.90 4.25 -4.32
N GLN A 189 -18.03 3.29 -3.42
CA GLN A 189 -18.94 2.14 -3.58
C GLN A 189 -20.40 2.59 -3.59
N ALA A 190 -20.80 3.46 -2.67
CA ALA A 190 -22.15 4.01 -2.62
C ALA A 190 -22.49 4.83 -3.88
N ALA A 191 -21.56 5.67 -4.35
CA ALA A 191 -21.75 6.43 -5.59
C ALA A 191 -21.86 5.51 -6.82
N ALA A 192 -21.06 4.44 -6.89
CA ALA A 192 -21.15 3.45 -7.96
C ALA A 192 -22.50 2.70 -7.92
N ALA A 193 -22.95 2.29 -6.73
CA ALA A 193 -24.24 1.63 -6.55
C ALA A 193 -25.42 2.57 -6.90
N ALA A 194 -25.34 3.85 -6.51
CA ALA A 194 -26.34 4.85 -6.86
C ALA A 194 -26.39 5.10 -8.37
N LYS A 195 -25.23 5.11 -9.05
CA LYS A 195 -25.15 5.23 -10.51
C LYS A 195 -25.83 4.06 -11.21
N VAL A 196 -25.53 2.82 -10.79
CA VAL A 196 -26.18 1.61 -11.33
C VAL A 196 -27.69 1.64 -11.09
N LYS A 197 -28.13 2.07 -9.89
CA LYS A 197 -29.55 2.19 -9.57
C LYS A 197 -30.27 3.26 -10.42
N ARG A 198 -29.60 4.38 -10.70
CA ARG A 198 -30.13 5.43 -11.61
C ARG A 198 -30.21 4.93 -13.05
N GLU A 199 -29.20 4.23 -13.54
CA GLU A 199 -29.18 3.65 -14.88
C GLU A 199 -30.27 2.57 -15.04
N SER A 200 -30.48 1.72 -14.02
CA SER A 200 -31.56 0.74 -14.04
C SER A 200 -32.96 1.38 -13.96
N ALA A 201 -33.12 2.46 -13.18
CA ALA A 201 -34.38 3.19 -13.08
C ALA A 201 -34.70 3.96 -14.39
N SER A 202 -33.69 4.55 -15.05
CA SER A 202 -33.88 5.21 -16.35
C SER A 202 -34.19 4.19 -17.47
N ALA A 203 -33.58 2.99 -17.41
CA ALA A 203 -33.94 1.91 -18.33
C ALA A 203 -35.39 1.40 -18.15
N GLN A 204 -35.91 1.43 -16.93
CA GLN A 204 -37.30 1.05 -16.63
C GLN A 204 -38.33 2.14 -17.02
N SER A 205 -37.95 3.41 -16.99
CA SER A 205 -38.85 4.51 -17.40
C SER A 205 -38.98 4.63 -18.93
N THR A 206 -37.92 4.27 -19.68
CA THR A 206 -37.98 4.20 -21.16
C THR A 206 -38.70 2.97 -21.71
N GLN A 207 -38.94 1.94 -20.87
CA GLN A 207 -39.70 0.74 -21.30
C GLN A 207 -41.26 0.94 -21.34
N ARG A 208 -41.78 2.12 -21.00
CA ARG A 208 -43.24 2.35 -21.02
C ARG A 208 -43.78 2.97 -22.30
N ASP A 209 -42.92 3.39 -23.23
CA ASP A 209 -43.38 4.13 -24.41
C ASP A 209 -42.73 3.77 -25.75
N ASP A 210 -42.19 2.56 -25.95
CA ASP A 210 -41.88 2.14 -27.33
C ASP A 210 -41.84 0.61 -27.44
N THR A 211 -42.86 0.09 -28.12
CA THR A 211 -42.85 -1.23 -28.76
C THR A 211 -41.85 -1.20 -29.91
N ALA A 212 -40.88 -2.13 -29.87
CA ALA A 212 -40.04 -2.60 -30.97
C ALA A 212 -38.88 -1.69 -31.44
N SER A 213 -37.83 -1.54 -30.65
CA SER A 213 -36.46 -1.60 -31.16
C SER A 213 -35.54 -2.18 -30.06
N VAL A 214 -35.06 -3.39 -30.28
CA VAL A 214 -34.05 -4.00 -29.41
C VAL A 214 -32.82 -3.10 -29.43
N ASP A 215 -32.52 -2.43 -28.30
CA ASP A 215 -31.38 -1.50 -28.20
C ASP A 215 -30.05 -2.26 -28.35
N THR A 216 -29.57 -2.27 -29.61
CA THR A 216 -28.30 -2.91 -29.97
C THR A 216 -27.10 -2.36 -29.18
N THR A 217 -27.21 -1.17 -28.60
CA THR A 217 -26.16 -0.55 -27.78
C THR A 217 -26.09 -1.21 -26.41
N SER A 218 -27.26 -1.51 -25.82
CA SER A 218 -27.37 -2.24 -24.55
C SER A 218 -26.86 -3.68 -24.69
N LEU A 219 -27.21 -4.37 -25.77
CA LEU A 219 -26.72 -5.72 -26.06
C LEU A 219 -25.20 -5.76 -26.24
N LYS A 220 -24.61 -4.78 -26.96
CA LYS A 220 -23.15 -4.65 -27.11
C LYS A 220 -22.44 -4.39 -25.78
N ALA A 221 -23.01 -3.56 -24.90
CA ALA A 221 -22.47 -3.32 -23.55
C ALA A 221 -22.51 -4.58 -22.69
N THR A 222 -23.62 -5.32 -22.71
CA THR A 222 -23.77 -6.61 -22.00
C THR A 222 -22.78 -7.64 -22.51
N ARG A 223 -22.62 -7.76 -23.84
CA ARG A 223 -21.62 -8.61 -24.47
C ARG A 223 -20.20 -8.31 -23.97
N ALA A 224 -19.80 -7.04 -23.91
CA ALA A 224 -18.49 -6.61 -23.45
C ALA A 224 -18.25 -7.02 -21.98
N THR A 225 -19.29 -6.93 -21.15
CA THR A 225 -19.25 -7.32 -19.73
C THR A 225 -19.06 -8.84 -19.57
N LEU A 226 -19.77 -9.64 -20.36
CA LEU A 226 -19.64 -11.11 -20.35
C LEU A 226 -18.26 -11.57 -20.81
N VAL A 227 -17.71 -10.96 -21.86
CA VAL A 227 -16.34 -11.25 -22.33
C VAL A 227 -15.30 -10.89 -21.27
N ALA A 228 -15.46 -9.76 -20.58
CA ALA A 228 -14.57 -9.39 -19.48
C ALA A 228 -14.69 -10.38 -18.30
N GLY A 229 -15.88 -10.90 -18.04
CA GLY A 229 -16.15 -11.96 -17.05
C GLY A 229 -15.39 -13.25 -17.39
N LEU A 230 -15.50 -13.73 -18.63
CA LEU A 230 -14.79 -14.93 -19.09
C LEU A 230 -13.27 -14.79 -18.99
N LYS A 231 -12.70 -13.64 -19.40
CA LYS A 231 -11.26 -13.38 -19.22
C LYS A 231 -10.81 -13.37 -17.76
N ARG A 232 -11.70 -13.02 -16.82
CA ARG A 232 -11.42 -13.08 -15.40
C ARG A 232 -11.40 -14.51 -14.88
N VAL A 233 -12.36 -15.33 -15.26
CA VAL A 233 -12.41 -16.75 -14.93
C VAL A 233 -11.19 -17.48 -15.47
N GLU A 234 -10.82 -17.23 -16.73
CA GLU A 234 -9.63 -17.81 -17.35
C GLU A 234 -8.34 -17.46 -16.60
N ARG A 235 -8.17 -16.19 -16.22
CA ARG A 235 -7.03 -15.77 -15.38
C ARG A 235 -7.01 -16.42 -14.00
N GLN A 236 -8.17 -16.73 -13.41
CA GLN A 236 -8.25 -17.43 -12.14
C GLN A 236 -7.83 -18.89 -12.30
N ARG A 237 -8.22 -19.58 -13.39
CA ARG A 237 -7.76 -20.93 -13.73
C ARG A 237 -6.25 -21.04 -13.90
N GLN A 238 -5.63 -20.05 -14.53
CA GLN A 238 -4.18 -20.03 -14.79
C GLN A 238 -3.32 -19.80 -13.53
N ARG A 239 -3.90 -19.45 -12.39
CA ARG A 239 -3.16 -19.24 -11.13
C ARG A 239 -2.71 -20.53 -10.42
N GLY A 240 -3.14 -21.70 -10.84
CA GLY A 240 -2.54 -22.99 -10.49
C GLY A 240 -2.70 -23.49 -9.05
N ASP A 241 -3.37 -22.76 -8.18
CA ASP A 241 -3.46 -23.04 -6.73
C ASP A 241 -4.92 -23.26 -6.31
N LEU A 242 -5.68 -23.99 -7.16
CA LEU A 242 -7.11 -24.23 -6.96
C LEU A 242 -7.34 -25.67 -6.52
N ASP A 243 -8.14 -25.84 -5.45
CA ASP A 243 -8.70 -27.13 -5.09
C ASP A 243 -9.75 -27.59 -6.12
N ALA A 244 -10.14 -28.87 -6.05
CA ALA A 244 -11.04 -29.49 -7.02
C ALA A 244 -12.45 -28.85 -7.02
N ASP A 245 -12.91 -28.30 -5.89
CA ASP A 245 -14.22 -27.69 -5.77
C ASP A 245 -14.22 -26.28 -6.34
N ALA A 246 -13.15 -25.49 -6.09
CA ALA A 246 -12.96 -24.18 -6.69
C ALA A 246 -12.79 -24.27 -8.22
N SER A 247 -12.12 -25.31 -8.72
CA SER A 247 -11.99 -25.56 -10.16
C SER A 247 -13.36 -25.83 -10.80
N ARG A 248 -14.18 -26.71 -10.22
CA ARG A 248 -15.54 -26.99 -10.69
C ARG A 248 -16.43 -25.73 -10.70
N ALA A 249 -16.38 -24.92 -9.64
CA ALA A 249 -17.16 -23.69 -9.57
C ALA A 249 -16.77 -22.66 -10.66
N LEU A 250 -15.49 -22.61 -11.02
CA LEU A 250 -15.00 -21.77 -12.12
C LEU A 250 -15.45 -22.32 -13.49
N ASP A 251 -15.52 -23.64 -13.66
CA ASP A 251 -16.00 -24.28 -14.88
C ASP A 251 -17.48 -24.00 -15.09
N GLU A 252 -18.33 -24.22 -14.09
CA GLU A 252 -19.76 -23.90 -14.13
C GLU A 252 -20.01 -22.41 -14.43
N ARG A 253 -19.19 -21.55 -13.84
CA ARG A 253 -19.27 -20.11 -14.09
C ARG A 253 -18.87 -19.75 -15.52
N ALA A 254 -17.84 -20.40 -16.08
CA ALA A 254 -17.44 -20.22 -17.46
C ALA A 254 -18.53 -20.66 -18.43
N GLU A 255 -19.14 -21.81 -18.21
CA GLU A 255 -20.26 -22.34 -19.01
C GLU A 255 -21.46 -21.40 -18.99
N THR A 256 -21.85 -20.90 -17.80
CA THR A 256 -22.97 -19.96 -17.64
C THR A 256 -22.70 -18.65 -18.41
N LEU A 257 -21.49 -18.12 -18.35
CA LEU A 257 -21.12 -16.88 -19.07
C LEU A 257 -21.08 -17.11 -20.57
N THR A 258 -20.61 -18.28 -21.01
CA THR A 258 -20.55 -18.66 -22.42
C THR A 258 -21.94 -18.83 -23.03
N ALA A 259 -22.85 -19.51 -22.33
CA ALA A 259 -24.23 -19.67 -22.74
C ALA A 259 -24.93 -18.32 -22.93
N ARG A 260 -24.77 -17.40 -21.96
CA ARG A 260 -25.33 -16.03 -22.05
C ARG A 260 -24.71 -15.24 -23.20
N LEU A 261 -23.41 -15.39 -23.43
CA LEU A 261 -22.73 -14.73 -24.54
C LEU A 261 -23.27 -15.19 -25.90
N THR A 262 -23.49 -16.50 -26.06
CA THR A 262 -24.08 -17.09 -27.26
C THR A 262 -25.49 -16.57 -27.53
N ASP A 263 -26.30 -16.40 -26.46
CA ASP A 263 -27.65 -15.86 -26.59
C ASP A 263 -27.63 -14.37 -27.03
N ILE A 264 -26.78 -13.57 -26.41
CA ILE A 264 -26.58 -12.16 -26.81
C ILE A 264 -26.06 -12.05 -28.25
N ASP A 265 -25.11 -12.91 -28.65
CA ASP A 265 -24.59 -12.94 -30.02
C ASP A 265 -25.67 -13.33 -31.06
N ARG A 266 -26.60 -14.23 -30.68
CA ARG A 266 -27.78 -14.57 -31.49
C ARG A 266 -28.71 -13.35 -31.63
N GLN A 267 -29.06 -12.67 -30.52
CA GLN A 267 -29.90 -11.48 -30.52
C GLN A 267 -29.25 -10.35 -31.35
N LEU A 268 -27.93 -10.17 -31.32
CA LEU A 268 -27.20 -9.20 -32.10
C LEU A 268 -27.14 -9.60 -33.57
N GLY A 269 -27.09 -10.92 -33.90
CA GLY A 269 -27.12 -11.45 -35.25
C GLY A 269 -28.46 -11.29 -35.95
N ASP A 270 -29.57 -11.44 -35.22
CA ASP A 270 -30.95 -11.26 -35.70
C ASP A 270 -31.27 -9.77 -36.02
N THR A 271 -30.51 -8.82 -35.41
CA THR A 271 -30.73 -7.38 -35.55
C THR A 271 -29.81 -6.71 -36.59
N GLN A 272 -28.84 -7.41 -37.13
CA GLN A 272 -27.90 -6.91 -38.15
C GLN A 272 -27.68 -7.95 -39.24
N ALA A 273 -28.25 -7.71 -40.43
CA ALA A 273 -27.67 -8.26 -41.66
C ALA A 273 -26.26 -7.65 -41.82
N PRO A 274 -25.18 -8.42 -41.84
CA PRO A 274 -23.84 -7.87 -41.78
C PRO A 274 -23.43 -7.30 -43.12
N ARG A 275 -23.13 -6.01 -43.20
CA ARG A 275 -22.04 -5.59 -44.07
C ARG A 275 -20.77 -6.08 -43.39
N ALA A 276 -20.20 -7.17 -43.88
CA ALA A 276 -18.90 -7.66 -43.47
C ALA A 276 -17.87 -6.54 -43.71
N GLU A 277 -17.44 -5.90 -42.60
CA GLU A 277 -16.25 -5.06 -42.64
C GLU A 277 -15.10 -6.02 -42.95
N THR A 278 -14.58 -5.98 -44.18
CA THR A 278 -13.49 -6.87 -44.56
C THR A 278 -12.33 -6.66 -43.65
N THR A 279 -11.58 -7.75 -43.33
CA THR A 279 -10.37 -7.72 -42.47
C THR A 279 -9.42 -6.60 -42.89
N ALA A 280 -9.40 -6.26 -44.16
CA ALA A 280 -8.64 -5.16 -44.74
C ALA A 280 -9.09 -3.78 -44.25
N THR A 281 -10.40 -3.52 -44.12
CA THR A 281 -10.94 -2.23 -43.62
C THR A 281 -10.62 -2.06 -42.13
N HIS A 282 -10.69 -3.14 -41.36
CA HIS A 282 -10.28 -3.13 -39.93
C HIS A 282 -8.79 -2.82 -39.76
N HIS A 283 -7.91 -3.44 -40.56
CA HIS A 283 -6.47 -3.19 -40.48
C HIS A 283 -6.14 -1.74 -40.90
N ARG A 284 -6.78 -1.18 -41.92
CA ARG A 284 -6.61 0.22 -42.35
C ARG A 284 -7.02 1.18 -41.24
N ARG A 285 -8.13 0.92 -40.51
CA ARG A 285 -8.59 1.73 -39.38
C ARG A 285 -7.62 1.68 -38.20
N MET A 286 -7.05 0.52 -37.93
CA MET A 286 -6.02 0.37 -36.90
C MET A 286 -4.72 1.09 -37.25
N ALA A 287 -4.33 1.09 -38.53
CA ALA A 287 -3.16 1.83 -38.99
C ALA A 287 -3.32 3.35 -38.81
N VAL A 288 -4.49 3.91 -39.11
CA VAL A 288 -4.78 5.34 -38.86
C VAL A 288 -4.68 5.67 -37.38
N LYS A 289 -5.27 4.86 -36.48
CA LYS A 289 -5.19 5.07 -35.04
C LYS A 289 -3.76 4.99 -34.51
N ALA A 290 -2.96 4.06 -35.02
CA ALA A 290 -1.55 3.92 -34.62
C ALA A 290 -0.73 5.16 -35.04
N ALA A 291 -0.95 5.66 -36.25
CA ALA A 291 -0.31 6.87 -36.79
C ALA A 291 -0.73 8.13 -35.99
N GLU A 292 -1.99 8.27 -35.59
CA GLU A 292 -2.47 9.37 -34.73
C GLU A 292 -1.81 9.34 -33.35
N GLN A 293 -1.61 8.15 -32.76
CA GLN A 293 -0.90 8.01 -31.49
C GLN A 293 0.59 8.37 -31.59
N ALA A 294 1.25 7.96 -32.70
CA ALA A 294 2.63 8.32 -33.00
C ALA A 294 2.81 9.84 -33.10
N LEU A 295 1.94 10.52 -33.86
CA LEU A 295 1.94 11.97 -34.00
C LEU A 295 1.73 12.69 -32.65
N ARG A 296 0.81 12.20 -31.82
CA ARG A 296 0.59 12.76 -30.48
C ARG A 296 1.84 12.64 -29.62
N LYS A 297 2.51 11.49 -29.67
CA LYS A 297 3.75 11.24 -28.92
C LYS A 297 4.89 12.14 -29.39
N ALA A 298 5.06 12.30 -30.72
CA ALA A 298 6.08 13.18 -31.30
C ALA A 298 5.84 14.65 -30.89
N ARG A 299 4.61 15.15 -30.90
CA ARG A 299 4.25 16.50 -30.42
C ARG A 299 4.56 16.71 -28.94
N GLN A 300 4.37 15.68 -28.09
CA GLN A 300 4.76 15.74 -26.69
C GLN A 300 6.29 15.84 -26.52
N GLN A 301 7.06 15.17 -27.37
CA GLN A 301 8.52 15.25 -27.37
C GLN A 301 9.01 16.66 -27.78
N VAL A 302 8.37 17.31 -28.75
CA VAL A 302 8.67 18.74 -29.08
C VAL A 302 8.41 19.62 -27.85
N THR A 303 7.27 19.47 -27.20
CA THR A 303 6.96 20.26 -25.98
C THR A 303 7.99 20.01 -24.86
N HIS A 304 8.47 18.78 -24.72
CA HIS A 304 9.51 18.45 -23.76
C HIS A 304 10.86 19.08 -24.14
N ALA A 305 11.27 18.95 -25.41
CA ALA A 305 12.51 19.52 -25.92
C ALA A 305 12.53 21.08 -25.84
N GLN A 306 11.38 21.74 -26.05
CA GLN A 306 11.24 23.18 -25.86
C GLN A 306 11.46 23.63 -24.41
N ARG A 307 11.14 22.79 -23.45
CA ARG A 307 11.28 23.14 -22.00
C ARG A 307 12.64 22.79 -21.43
N HIS A 308 13.28 21.74 -21.92
CA HIS A 308 14.42 21.10 -21.27
C HIS A 308 15.55 20.68 -22.22
N GLY A 309 15.39 20.87 -23.55
CA GLY A 309 16.34 20.44 -24.56
C GLY A 309 17.24 21.56 -25.08
N ASP A 310 18.28 21.17 -25.79
CA ASP A 310 19.11 22.03 -26.61
C ASP A 310 18.54 22.15 -28.05
N ALA A 311 19.14 23.01 -28.88
CA ALA A 311 18.68 23.26 -30.23
C ALA A 311 18.66 21.99 -31.11
N THR A 312 19.64 21.08 -30.93
CA THR A 312 19.75 19.81 -31.67
C THR A 312 18.64 18.83 -31.28
N SER A 313 18.30 18.76 -29.99
CA SER A 313 17.16 17.95 -29.50
C SER A 313 15.82 18.43 -30.00
N LEU A 314 15.66 19.75 -30.12
CA LEU A 314 14.45 20.36 -30.64
C LEU A 314 14.27 20.10 -32.16
N GLU A 315 15.35 20.23 -32.93
CA GLU A 315 15.35 19.93 -34.39
C GLU A 315 15.04 18.45 -34.64
N ALA A 316 15.65 17.54 -33.91
CA ALA A 316 15.34 16.10 -33.97
C ALA A 316 13.86 15.80 -33.64
N ALA A 317 13.30 16.46 -32.63
CA ALA A 317 11.91 16.29 -32.23
C ALA A 317 10.93 16.83 -33.30
N HIS A 318 11.26 17.92 -33.97
CA HIS A 318 10.48 18.41 -35.14
C HIS A 318 10.52 17.42 -36.29
N GLY A 319 11.70 16.87 -36.62
CA GLY A 319 11.82 15.83 -37.67
C GLY A 319 10.92 14.61 -37.39
N GLN A 320 10.79 14.19 -36.14
CA GLN A 320 9.89 13.10 -35.72
C GLN A 320 8.40 13.48 -35.89
N VAL A 321 8.02 14.74 -35.71
CA VAL A 321 6.64 15.20 -35.95
C VAL A 321 6.34 15.13 -37.44
N ASP A 322 7.26 15.59 -38.30
CA ASP A 322 7.08 15.57 -39.74
C ASP A 322 6.99 14.16 -40.31
N GLU A 323 7.79 13.23 -39.76
CA GLU A 323 7.71 11.81 -40.15
C GLU A 323 6.37 11.18 -39.68
N ALA A 324 5.96 11.41 -38.44
CA ALA A 324 4.68 10.91 -37.94
C ALA A 324 3.48 11.50 -38.68
N GLN A 325 3.56 12.76 -39.11
CA GLN A 325 2.52 13.40 -39.93
C GLN A 325 2.43 12.73 -41.28
N ARG A 326 3.56 12.49 -41.96
CA ARG A 326 3.59 11.76 -43.25
C ARG A 326 2.99 10.35 -43.13
N MET A 327 3.30 9.63 -42.07
CA MET A 327 2.72 8.31 -41.76
C MET A 327 1.20 8.38 -41.61
N LEU A 328 0.68 9.40 -40.92
CA LEU A 328 -0.76 9.60 -40.74
C LEU A 328 -1.46 9.90 -42.09
N ASP A 329 -0.88 10.77 -42.88
CA ASP A 329 -1.43 11.14 -44.20
C ASP A 329 -1.45 9.95 -45.17
N ALA A 330 -0.39 9.13 -45.16
CA ALA A 330 -0.34 7.88 -45.93
C ALA A 330 -1.38 6.85 -45.45
N ALA A 331 -1.56 6.72 -44.10
CA ALA A 331 -2.56 5.80 -43.52
C ALA A 331 -3.99 6.25 -43.85
N ARG A 332 -4.28 7.55 -43.87
CA ARG A 332 -5.58 8.12 -44.25
C ARG A 332 -5.84 7.94 -45.78
N ALA A 333 -4.87 8.23 -46.64
CA ALA A 333 -4.99 7.99 -48.07
C ALA A 333 -5.27 6.51 -48.39
N ALA A 334 -4.60 5.58 -47.68
CA ALA A 334 -4.87 4.15 -47.81
C ALA A 334 -6.24 3.74 -47.27
N PHE A 335 -6.80 4.47 -46.32
CA PHE A 335 -8.14 4.23 -45.78
C PHE A 335 -9.23 4.72 -46.77
N ASP A 336 -9.03 5.88 -47.35
CA ASP A 336 -10.00 6.54 -48.28
C ASP A 336 -9.97 5.97 -49.71
N SER A 337 -8.93 5.19 -50.05
CA SER A 337 -8.84 4.56 -51.36
C SER A 337 -9.87 3.43 -51.50
N PRO A 338 -10.81 3.48 -52.46
CA PRO A 338 -11.77 2.41 -52.70
C PRO A 338 -11.01 1.14 -53.10
N SER A 339 -11.39 0.01 -52.49
CA SER A 339 -10.85 -1.31 -52.82
C SER A 339 -11.20 -1.59 -54.29
N SER A 340 -10.23 -1.46 -55.20
CA SER A 340 -10.35 -2.01 -56.53
C SER A 340 -10.27 -3.53 -56.41
N THR A 341 -11.42 -4.19 -56.38
CA THR A 341 -11.74 -5.49 -56.97
C THR A 341 -13.11 -5.95 -56.48
#